data_bd33a224fa09c1424b12ce4e5d9a96f0
#
_entry.id   bd33a224fa09c1424b12ce4e5d9a96f0
#
_cell.length_a   1.000
_cell.length_b   1.000
_cell.length_c   1.000
_cell.angle_alpha   90.00
_cell.angle_beta   90.00
_cell.angle_gamma   90.00
#
_symmetry.space_group_name_H-M   'P 1'
#
loop_
_entity.id
_entity.type
_entity.pdbx_description
1 polymer ?
#
loop_
_entity_poly.entity_id
_entity_poly.type
_entity_poly.pdbx_seq_one_letter_code
_entity_poly.pdbx_strand_id
1 'polypeptide(L)'
;LVEGARADLRKERIGYSGGLGVTDGSKVLVRVRKPEQLEKAVEIVKELGNVMTPNAMGQGGGRDIDVEVLDGNIIQVTMTEPAILDRKRAAVDQSIEIVRRRIDQTGTREPTIQRQGDDRILIQLPGVKDPDRIKRLLGKTAKMVFRFVDIKSNVADVLRTGRVPPGSELLEQETRDPSESPRQYVVRKRVMVSGESLVDSQPTFDQGRPVVSFRFDSVGAKKFADATSKNVGRLFAIVLDGKVISAPEIQSSILGGSGIITGSFTVQSANDLSVLLRAGALPAPLKILEERTVGPDLGADSIRAGKIASGLAFVLVMVFMAM
;
A
#
# COMPACT_ATOMS: atom_id res chain seq x y z
N LEU A 1 4.88 12.21 -13.38
CA LEU A 1 5.53 13.45 -13.78
C LEU A 1 6.94 13.18 -14.31
N VAL A 2 7.86 12.53 -13.56
CA VAL A 2 9.26 12.24 -13.98
C VAL A 2 9.33 11.41 -15.26
N GLU A 3 8.52 10.37 -15.39
CA GLU A 3 8.50 9.53 -16.59
C GLU A 3 7.88 10.24 -17.79
N GLY A 4 6.81 11.01 -17.59
CA GLY A 4 6.22 11.86 -18.62
C GLY A 4 7.23 12.89 -19.13
N ALA A 5 7.86 13.64 -18.22
CA ALA A 5 8.90 14.61 -18.58
C ALA A 5 10.05 13.98 -19.38
N ARG A 6 10.49 12.76 -19.00
CA ARG A 6 11.52 12.03 -19.77
C ARG A 6 11.06 11.65 -21.18
N ALA A 7 9.82 11.19 -21.31
CA ALA A 7 9.27 10.78 -22.59
C ALA A 7 9.13 11.98 -23.55
N ASP A 8 8.54 13.08 -23.07
CA ASP A 8 8.25 14.24 -23.89
C ASP A 8 9.51 15.05 -24.25
N LEU A 9 10.45 15.22 -23.30
CA LEU A 9 11.74 15.83 -23.60
C LEU A 9 12.55 15.03 -24.64
N ARG A 10 12.48 13.69 -24.58
CA ARG A 10 13.12 12.83 -25.61
C ARG A 10 12.45 12.93 -26.96
N LYS A 11 11.11 12.97 -27.00
CA LYS A 11 10.33 13.12 -28.23
C LYS A 11 10.71 14.40 -28.97
N GLU A 12 10.88 15.48 -28.23
CA GLU A 12 11.28 16.79 -28.75
C GLU A 12 12.80 16.96 -28.89
N ARG A 13 13.58 15.89 -28.69
CA ARG A 13 15.05 15.86 -28.82
C ARG A 13 15.78 16.88 -27.92
N ILE A 14 15.18 17.22 -26.76
CA ILE A 14 15.80 18.10 -25.77
C ILE A 14 16.77 17.27 -24.92
N GLY A 15 18.05 17.66 -24.97
CA GLY A 15 19.09 17.03 -24.17
C GLY A 15 19.06 17.51 -22.73
N TYR A 16 18.96 16.57 -21.79
CA TYR A 16 19.10 16.87 -20.35
C TYR A 16 20.30 16.12 -19.76
N SER A 17 20.93 16.68 -18.72
CA SER A 17 22.05 16.09 -18.00
C SER A 17 21.65 15.81 -16.55
N GLY A 18 22.15 14.69 -16.05
CA GLY A 18 21.76 14.20 -14.70
C GLY A 18 20.46 13.40 -14.75
N GLY A 19 20.24 12.53 -13.77
CA GLY A 19 18.93 11.92 -13.59
C GLY A 19 17.91 12.99 -13.20
N LEU A 20 16.69 12.89 -13.73
CA LEU A 20 15.56 13.59 -13.14
C LEU A 20 15.48 13.09 -11.68
N GLY A 21 16.04 13.89 -10.77
CA GLY A 21 16.11 13.54 -9.36
C GLY A 21 14.93 14.14 -8.61
N VAL A 22 14.32 13.34 -7.74
CA VAL A 22 13.39 13.88 -6.75
C VAL A 22 14.22 14.27 -5.53
N THR A 23 14.29 15.55 -5.23
CA THR A 23 14.95 16.06 -4.04
C THR A 23 13.86 16.30 -2.99
N ASP A 24 14.01 15.75 -1.79
CA ASP A 24 13.05 15.87 -0.67
C ASP A 24 11.60 15.41 -0.95
N GLY A 25 11.40 14.47 -1.89
CA GLY A 25 10.08 13.90 -2.17
C GLY A 25 9.07 14.83 -2.85
N SER A 26 9.32 16.15 -2.90
CA SER A 26 8.38 17.15 -3.43
C SER A 26 8.89 17.94 -4.62
N LYS A 27 10.20 17.90 -4.90
CA LYS A 27 10.83 18.70 -5.95
C LYS A 27 11.50 17.82 -7.00
N VAL A 28 11.24 18.10 -8.26
CA VAL A 28 11.88 17.44 -9.39
C VAL A 28 12.80 18.45 -10.08
N LEU A 29 14.08 18.12 -10.24
CA LEU A 29 15.05 18.95 -10.90
C LEU A 29 15.41 18.37 -12.27
N VAL A 30 15.34 19.19 -13.30
CA VAL A 30 15.69 18.84 -14.69
C VAL A 30 16.74 19.82 -15.16
N ARG A 31 17.97 19.36 -15.42
CA ARG A 31 19.02 20.23 -15.99
C ARG A 31 19.04 20.07 -17.51
N VAL A 32 18.71 21.13 -18.21
CA VAL A 32 18.76 21.18 -19.68
C VAL A 32 20.20 21.43 -20.15
N ARG A 33 20.68 20.68 -21.16
CA ARG A 33 22.08 20.79 -21.62
C ARG A 33 22.36 22.06 -22.41
N LYS A 34 21.40 22.48 -23.24
CA LYS A 34 21.53 23.63 -24.12
C LYS A 34 20.62 24.76 -23.65
N PRO A 35 21.18 25.96 -23.35
CA PRO A 35 20.38 27.11 -22.92
C PRO A 35 19.28 27.49 -23.91
N GLU A 36 19.55 27.35 -25.20
CA GLU A 36 18.60 27.65 -26.30
C GLU A 36 17.33 26.79 -26.25
N GLN A 37 17.40 25.63 -25.62
CA GLN A 37 16.27 24.69 -25.50
C GLN A 37 15.51 24.84 -24.17
N LEU A 38 15.92 25.78 -23.31
CA LEU A 38 15.38 25.93 -21.97
C LEU A 38 13.92 26.36 -22.00
N GLU A 39 13.56 27.37 -22.79
CA GLU A 39 12.19 27.86 -22.90
C GLU A 39 11.23 26.76 -23.37
N LYS A 40 11.62 26.05 -24.42
CA LYS A 40 10.82 24.91 -24.93
C LYS A 40 10.72 23.78 -23.90
N ALA A 41 11.77 23.51 -23.15
CA ALA A 41 11.74 22.52 -22.07
C ALA A 41 10.79 22.92 -20.94
N VAL A 42 10.78 24.21 -20.57
CA VAL A 42 9.84 24.76 -19.57
C VAL A 42 8.40 24.63 -20.02
N GLU A 43 8.11 24.93 -21.30
CA GLU A 43 6.76 24.79 -21.86
C GLU A 43 6.27 23.33 -21.80
N ILE A 44 7.07 22.38 -22.25
CA ILE A 44 6.77 20.95 -22.20
C ILE A 44 6.52 20.50 -20.75
N VAL A 45 7.36 20.92 -19.82
CA VAL A 45 7.21 20.55 -18.39
C VAL A 45 5.96 21.19 -17.80
N LYS A 46 5.62 22.43 -18.18
CA LYS A 46 4.37 23.08 -17.75
C LYS A 46 3.12 22.36 -18.29
N GLU A 47 3.17 21.83 -19.50
CA GLU A 47 2.05 21.08 -20.10
C GLU A 47 1.78 19.75 -19.41
N LEU A 48 2.78 19.17 -18.73
CA LEU A 48 2.60 17.96 -17.92
C LEU A 48 1.77 18.18 -16.64
N GLY A 49 1.60 19.46 -16.23
CA GLY A 49 0.74 19.80 -15.10
C GLY A 49 -0.73 19.68 -15.47
N ASN A 50 -1.51 19.01 -14.63
CA ASN A 50 -2.95 18.94 -14.79
C ASN A 50 -3.60 20.28 -14.39
N VAL A 51 -4.63 20.65 -15.13
CA VAL A 51 -5.47 21.80 -14.76
C VAL A 51 -6.36 21.39 -13.60
N MET A 52 -6.25 22.09 -12.49
CA MET A 52 -7.10 21.89 -11.33
C MET A 52 -8.41 22.66 -11.50
N THR A 53 -9.53 21.99 -11.28
CA THR A 53 -10.83 22.66 -11.25
C THR A 53 -10.97 23.46 -9.95
N PRO A 54 -11.38 24.74 -10.00
CA PRO A 54 -11.67 25.52 -8.80
C PRO A 54 -12.74 24.81 -7.95
N ASN A 55 -12.59 24.86 -6.64
CA ASN A 55 -13.64 24.40 -5.73
C ASN A 55 -14.86 25.32 -5.81
N ALA A 56 -15.98 24.94 -5.14
CA ALA A 56 -17.22 25.72 -5.12
C ALA A 56 -17.05 27.16 -4.58
N MET A 57 -15.93 27.48 -3.95
CA MET A 57 -15.57 28.83 -3.47
C MET A 57 -14.62 29.59 -4.40
N GLY A 58 -14.34 29.06 -5.62
CA GLY A 58 -13.44 29.68 -6.58
C GLY A 58 -11.94 29.59 -6.23
N GLN A 59 -11.58 28.84 -5.20
CA GLN A 59 -10.19 28.62 -4.79
C GLN A 59 -9.64 27.36 -5.47
N GLY A 60 -8.34 27.35 -5.83
CA GLY A 60 -7.67 26.15 -6.37
C GLY A 60 -7.63 26.06 -7.89
N GLY A 61 -8.04 27.10 -8.63
CA GLY A 61 -7.80 27.17 -10.08
C GLY A 61 -6.33 27.33 -10.39
N GLY A 62 -5.85 26.68 -11.47
CA GLY A 62 -4.45 26.71 -11.88
C GLY A 62 -3.93 25.33 -12.27
N ARG A 63 -2.63 25.17 -12.29
CA ARG A 63 -2.00 23.85 -12.51
C ARG A 63 -1.58 23.22 -11.19
N ASP A 64 -1.53 21.91 -11.16
CA ASP A 64 -1.12 21.12 -9.98
C ASP A 64 0.40 21.21 -9.72
N ILE A 65 1.15 21.76 -10.67
CA ILE A 65 2.60 21.98 -10.56
C ILE A 65 2.97 23.43 -10.80
N ASP A 66 3.99 23.86 -10.10
CA ASP A 66 4.71 25.12 -10.33
C ASP A 66 6.08 24.83 -10.93
N VAL A 67 6.49 25.64 -11.90
CA VAL A 67 7.72 25.43 -12.68
C VAL A 67 8.56 26.70 -12.62
N GLU A 68 9.68 26.61 -11.93
CA GLU A 68 10.66 27.67 -11.78
C GLU A 68 11.96 27.33 -12.53
N VAL A 69 12.61 28.34 -13.06
CA VAL A 69 13.94 28.22 -13.67
C VAL A 69 14.97 28.73 -12.66
N LEU A 70 15.88 27.85 -12.28
CA LEU A 70 17.02 28.17 -11.44
C LEU A 70 18.27 28.43 -12.29
N ASP A 71 19.30 29.03 -11.66
CA ASP A 71 20.59 29.26 -12.31
C ASP A 71 21.20 27.94 -12.85
N GLY A 72 21.91 28.05 -14.00
CA GLY A 72 22.56 26.91 -14.64
C GLY A 72 21.64 26.00 -15.44
N ASN A 73 20.58 26.54 -16.05
CA ASN A 73 19.61 25.82 -16.90
C ASN A 73 18.88 24.68 -16.19
N ILE A 74 18.58 24.89 -14.92
CA ILE A 74 17.85 23.91 -14.09
C ILE A 74 16.39 24.33 -14.00
N ILE A 75 15.50 23.44 -14.41
CA ILE A 75 14.06 23.57 -14.22
C ILE A 75 13.71 22.89 -12.90
N GLN A 76 13.17 23.61 -11.95
CA GLN A 76 12.60 23.08 -10.72
C GLN A 76 11.10 22.96 -10.90
N VAL A 77 10.58 21.77 -10.64
CA VAL A 77 9.14 21.51 -10.65
C VAL A 77 8.72 21.15 -9.24
N THR A 78 7.77 21.89 -8.72
CA THR A 78 7.18 21.68 -7.40
C THR A 78 5.68 21.46 -7.54
N MET A 79 5.09 20.71 -6.62
CA MET A 79 3.64 20.64 -6.54
C MET A 79 3.12 21.88 -5.81
N THR A 80 2.03 22.46 -6.33
CA THR A 80 1.36 23.56 -5.65
C THR A 80 0.71 23.10 -4.33
N GLU A 81 0.60 24.02 -3.35
CA GLU A 81 -0.03 23.67 -2.07
C GLU A 81 -1.46 23.14 -2.21
N PRO A 82 -2.35 23.74 -3.05
CA PRO A 82 -3.66 23.17 -3.31
C PRO A 82 -3.60 21.73 -3.84
N ALA A 83 -2.67 21.44 -4.76
CA ALA A 83 -2.51 20.08 -5.31
C ALA A 83 -2.03 19.08 -4.26
N ILE A 84 -1.14 19.50 -3.36
CA ILE A 84 -0.71 18.67 -2.23
C ILE A 84 -1.88 18.36 -1.30
N LEU A 85 -2.71 19.35 -0.99
CA LEU A 85 -3.89 19.19 -0.13
C LEU A 85 -4.92 18.24 -0.77
N ASP A 86 -5.22 18.42 -2.06
CA ASP A 86 -6.14 17.55 -2.79
C ASP A 86 -5.64 16.11 -2.85
N ARG A 87 -4.33 15.89 -3.08
CA ARG A 87 -3.74 14.55 -3.05
C ARG A 87 -3.78 13.92 -1.66
N LYS A 88 -3.56 14.71 -0.60
CA LYS A 88 -3.71 14.22 0.78
C LYS A 88 -5.14 13.78 1.05
N ARG A 89 -6.12 14.60 0.67
CA ARG A 89 -7.55 14.27 0.83
C ARG A 89 -7.93 13.02 0.06
N ALA A 90 -7.53 12.92 -1.21
CA ALA A 90 -7.76 11.74 -2.01
C ALA A 90 -7.12 10.48 -1.42
N ALA A 91 -5.91 10.58 -0.89
CA ALA A 91 -5.23 9.47 -0.23
C ALA A 91 -5.95 9.04 1.07
N VAL A 92 -6.48 9.99 1.85
CA VAL A 92 -7.28 9.68 3.05
C VAL A 92 -8.58 8.99 2.66
N ASP A 93 -9.30 9.48 1.64
CA ASP A 93 -10.55 8.87 1.18
C ASP A 93 -10.32 7.44 0.66
N GLN A 94 -9.30 7.25 -0.16
CA GLN A 94 -8.93 5.93 -0.62
C GLN A 94 -8.53 5.01 0.55
N SER A 95 -7.82 5.55 1.55
CA SER A 95 -7.47 4.78 2.75
C SER A 95 -8.70 4.38 3.55
N ILE A 96 -9.70 5.23 3.68
CA ILE A 96 -10.98 4.94 4.34
C ILE A 96 -11.67 3.74 3.68
N GLU A 97 -11.73 3.72 2.34
CA GLU A 97 -12.35 2.61 1.60
C GLU A 97 -11.59 1.29 1.78
N ILE A 98 -10.24 1.34 1.76
CA ILE A 98 -9.42 0.15 1.97
C ILE A 98 -9.54 -0.34 3.41
N VAL A 99 -9.51 0.56 4.39
CA VAL A 99 -9.70 0.25 5.81
C VAL A 99 -11.07 -0.40 6.04
N ARG A 100 -12.13 0.16 5.44
CA ARG A 100 -13.48 -0.42 5.50
C ARG A 100 -13.49 -1.84 5.00
N ARG A 101 -12.95 -2.09 3.79
CA ARG A 101 -12.85 -3.45 3.22
C ARG A 101 -12.09 -4.42 4.11
N ARG A 102 -11.00 -3.97 4.75
CA ARG A 102 -10.22 -4.80 5.68
C ARG A 102 -11.03 -5.17 6.92
N ILE A 103 -11.75 -4.20 7.49
CA ILE A 103 -12.55 -4.39 8.71
C ILE A 103 -13.77 -5.27 8.44
N ASP A 104 -14.49 -5.05 7.32
CA ASP A 104 -15.66 -5.85 6.93
C ASP A 104 -15.30 -7.34 6.83
N GLN A 105 -14.11 -7.65 6.29
CA GLN A 105 -13.65 -9.03 6.18
C GLN A 105 -13.22 -9.66 7.54
N THR A 106 -13.03 -8.86 8.58
CA THR A 106 -12.76 -9.38 9.94
C THR A 106 -14.03 -9.77 10.71
N GLY A 107 -15.22 -9.47 10.15
CA GLY A 107 -16.50 -9.76 10.77
C GLY A 107 -16.89 -8.81 11.89
N THR A 108 -16.27 -7.63 11.98
CA THR A 108 -16.65 -6.58 12.92
C THR A 108 -18.00 -6.01 12.52
N ARG A 109 -18.95 -5.93 13.46
CA ARG A 109 -20.28 -5.39 13.21
C ARG A 109 -20.29 -3.88 13.35
N GLU A 110 -20.93 -3.20 12.40
CA GLU A 110 -21.22 -1.75 12.44
C GLU A 110 -20.00 -0.87 12.76
N PRO A 111 -18.88 -0.99 12.02
CA PRO A 111 -17.72 -0.15 12.24
C PRO A 111 -18.04 1.30 11.84
N THR A 112 -17.65 2.26 12.65
CA THR A 112 -17.68 3.67 12.28
C THR A 112 -16.31 4.07 11.78
N ILE A 113 -16.23 4.50 10.50
CA ILE A 113 -14.98 4.93 9.87
C ILE A 113 -15.24 6.27 9.22
N GLN A 114 -14.59 7.31 9.72
CA GLN A 114 -14.83 8.70 9.32
C GLN A 114 -13.51 9.45 9.16
N ARG A 115 -13.49 10.40 8.22
CA ARG A 115 -12.41 11.37 8.12
C ARG A 115 -12.46 12.33 9.30
N GLN A 116 -11.32 12.64 9.87
CA GLN A 116 -11.14 13.65 10.90
C GLN A 116 -10.06 14.65 10.48
N GLY A 117 -10.49 15.81 9.99
CA GLY A 117 -9.58 16.79 9.39
C GLY A 117 -9.08 16.34 8.02
N ASP A 118 -7.89 16.80 7.62
CA ASP A 118 -7.33 16.57 6.28
C ASP A 118 -6.43 15.32 6.20
N ASP A 119 -5.96 14.79 7.32
CA ASP A 119 -4.91 13.77 7.38
C ASP A 119 -5.18 12.63 8.37
N ARG A 120 -6.34 12.61 9.04
CA ARG A 120 -6.67 11.63 10.06
C ARG A 120 -7.94 10.85 9.74
N ILE A 121 -7.98 9.63 10.24
CA ILE A 121 -9.12 8.71 10.14
C ILE A 121 -9.50 8.28 11.55
N LEU A 122 -10.76 8.51 11.94
CA LEU A 122 -11.35 7.98 13.16
C LEU A 122 -11.97 6.62 12.84
N ILE A 123 -11.58 5.60 13.62
CA ILE A 123 -12.06 4.23 13.46
C ILE A 123 -12.63 3.79 14.83
N GLN A 124 -13.91 3.44 14.86
CA GLN A 124 -14.56 2.89 16.03
C GLN A 124 -15.05 1.47 15.73
N LEU A 125 -14.65 0.52 16.55
CA LEU A 125 -14.87 -0.90 16.31
C LEU A 125 -15.52 -1.53 17.54
N PRO A 126 -16.86 -1.53 17.61
CA PRO A 126 -17.55 -2.12 18.76
C PRO A 126 -17.37 -3.65 18.76
N GLY A 127 -17.18 -4.22 19.96
CA GLY A 127 -17.14 -5.66 20.17
C GLY A 127 -15.96 -6.41 19.59
N VAL A 128 -14.86 -5.74 19.27
CA VAL A 128 -13.63 -6.38 18.76
C VAL A 128 -13.00 -7.23 19.86
N LYS A 129 -12.76 -8.52 19.56
CA LYS A 129 -12.13 -9.47 20.48
C LYS A 129 -10.59 -9.39 20.49
N ASP A 130 -9.99 -9.05 19.34
CA ASP A 130 -8.53 -8.97 19.16
C ASP A 130 -8.17 -7.63 18.49
N PRO A 131 -8.03 -6.55 19.28
CA PRO A 131 -7.64 -5.23 18.78
C PRO A 131 -6.25 -5.24 18.13
N ASP A 132 -5.31 -6.04 18.67
CA ASP A 132 -3.94 -6.08 18.15
C ASP A 132 -3.85 -6.69 16.75
N ARG A 133 -4.67 -7.69 16.45
CA ARG A 133 -4.81 -8.22 15.10
C ARG A 133 -5.30 -7.14 14.13
N ILE A 134 -6.33 -6.40 14.52
CA ILE A 134 -6.86 -5.31 13.68
C ILE A 134 -5.80 -4.24 13.45
N LYS A 135 -5.08 -3.81 14.48
CA LYS A 135 -3.97 -2.85 14.35
C LYS A 135 -2.90 -3.35 13.37
N ARG A 136 -2.52 -4.62 13.45
CA ARG A 136 -1.57 -5.22 12.49
C ARG A 136 -2.09 -5.21 11.06
N LEU A 137 -3.38 -5.51 10.85
CA LEU A 137 -4.01 -5.47 9.52
C LEU A 137 -4.11 -4.04 8.97
N LEU A 138 -4.41 -3.06 9.80
CA LEU A 138 -4.52 -1.67 9.38
C LEU A 138 -3.16 -1.00 9.17
N GLY A 139 -2.14 -1.39 9.93
CA GLY A 139 -0.81 -0.80 9.84
C GLY A 139 0.01 -1.25 8.60
N LYS A 140 -0.33 -2.39 7.98
CA LYS A 140 0.35 -2.86 6.76
C LYS A 140 -0.17 -2.13 5.53
N THR A 141 0.75 -1.62 4.68
CA THR A 141 0.34 -0.99 3.41
C THR A 141 -0.18 -2.00 2.42
N ALA A 142 0.29 -3.24 2.49
CA ALA A 142 -0.05 -4.36 1.60
C ALA A 142 0.30 -4.10 0.13
N LYS A 143 1.38 -3.35 -0.11
CA LYS A 143 1.93 -3.13 -1.45
C LYS A 143 2.65 -4.39 -1.93
N MET A 144 1.97 -5.21 -2.72
CA MET A 144 2.53 -6.42 -3.28
C MET A 144 3.10 -6.18 -4.68
N VAL A 145 4.28 -6.71 -4.95
CA VAL A 145 4.92 -6.68 -6.27
C VAL A 145 5.63 -7.99 -6.55
N PHE A 146 5.65 -8.37 -7.83
CA PHE A 146 6.38 -9.53 -8.32
C PHE A 146 7.66 -9.08 -9.03
N ARG A 147 8.80 -9.63 -8.59
CA ARG A 147 10.13 -9.26 -9.09
C ARG A 147 11.02 -10.48 -9.25
N PHE A 148 11.99 -10.43 -10.15
CA PHE A 148 12.96 -11.51 -10.28
C PHE A 148 14.05 -11.42 -9.22
N VAL A 149 14.45 -12.59 -8.69
CA VAL A 149 15.68 -12.70 -7.92
C VAL A 149 16.88 -12.57 -8.89
N ASP A 150 17.89 -11.83 -8.48
CA ASP A 150 19.13 -11.69 -9.25
C ASP A 150 20.10 -12.82 -8.95
N ILE A 151 19.98 -13.90 -9.73
CA ILE A 151 20.80 -15.10 -9.57
C ILE A 151 22.30 -14.90 -9.91
N LYS A 152 22.64 -13.77 -10.55
CA LYS A 152 24.05 -13.45 -10.86
C LYS A 152 24.80 -12.91 -9.64
N SER A 153 24.08 -12.51 -8.60
CA SER A 153 24.63 -11.90 -7.41
C SER A 153 24.57 -12.89 -6.25
N ASN A 154 25.73 -13.17 -5.65
CA ASN A 154 25.79 -13.98 -4.45
C ASN A 154 25.42 -13.12 -3.23
N VAL A 155 24.41 -13.54 -2.48
CA VAL A 155 23.97 -12.85 -1.26
C VAL A 155 25.11 -12.70 -0.26
N ALA A 156 25.95 -13.75 -0.08
CA ALA A 156 27.09 -13.71 0.84
C ALA A 156 28.12 -12.62 0.45
N ASP A 157 28.36 -12.42 -0.84
CA ASP A 157 29.26 -11.39 -1.32
C ASP A 157 28.68 -9.99 -1.10
N VAL A 158 27.38 -9.81 -1.33
CA VAL A 158 26.68 -8.55 -1.07
C VAL A 158 26.74 -8.20 0.42
N LEU A 159 26.54 -9.16 1.30
CA LEU A 159 26.63 -8.97 2.75
C LEU A 159 28.05 -8.62 3.20
N ARG A 160 29.05 -9.28 2.63
CA ARG A 160 30.45 -9.05 2.96
C ARG A 160 30.96 -7.70 2.46
N THR A 161 30.56 -7.29 1.27
CA THR A 161 31.07 -6.07 0.62
C THR A 161 30.20 -4.84 0.83
N GLY A 162 28.94 -5.01 1.29
CA GLY A 162 27.93 -3.95 1.39
C GLY A 162 27.49 -3.39 0.03
N ARG A 163 27.96 -3.98 -1.09
CA ARG A 163 27.68 -3.46 -2.44
C ARG A 163 26.58 -4.27 -3.11
N VAL A 164 25.42 -3.65 -3.27
CA VAL A 164 24.31 -4.21 -4.06
C VAL A 164 24.50 -3.84 -5.53
N PRO A 165 24.36 -4.78 -6.48
CA PRO A 165 24.46 -4.48 -7.92
C PRO A 165 23.46 -3.40 -8.37
N PRO A 166 23.85 -2.56 -9.34
CA PRO A 166 22.96 -1.56 -9.89
C PRO A 166 21.65 -2.17 -10.43
N GLY A 167 20.51 -1.60 -10.04
CA GLY A 167 19.19 -2.11 -10.45
C GLY A 167 18.65 -3.27 -9.64
N SER A 168 19.37 -3.70 -8.58
CA SER A 168 18.90 -4.68 -7.59
C SER A 168 18.86 -4.07 -6.20
N GLU A 169 18.24 -4.75 -5.25
CA GLU A 169 18.20 -4.43 -3.82
C GLU A 169 18.22 -5.71 -3.00
N LEU A 170 18.77 -5.63 -1.80
CA LEU A 170 18.80 -6.73 -0.84
C LEU A 170 17.53 -6.65 0.01
N LEU A 171 16.73 -7.71 -0.01
CA LEU A 171 15.49 -7.82 0.76
C LEU A 171 15.53 -9.03 1.66
N GLU A 172 14.95 -8.91 2.84
CA GLU A 172 14.78 -10.00 3.79
C GLU A 172 13.47 -10.74 3.54
N GLN A 173 13.49 -12.05 3.77
CA GLN A 173 12.27 -12.84 3.78
C GLN A 173 11.51 -12.60 5.08
N GLU A 174 10.18 -12.44 5.00
CA GLU A 174 9.33 -12.38 6.19
C GLU A 174 9.36 -13.74 6.90
N THR A 175 10.05 -13.80 8.04
CA THR A 175 10.13 -15.00 8.89
C THR A 175 9.06 -14.89 9.96
N ARG A 176 8.32 -15.97 10.18
CA ARG A 176 7.29 -16.06 11.22
C ARG A 176 7.71 -16.89 12.40
N ASP A 177 8.77 -17.65 12.25
CA ASP A 177 9.41 -18.38 13.31
C ASP A 177 10.58 -17.54 13.87
N PRO A 178 10.53 -17.11 15.13
CA PRO A 178 11.60 -16.35 15.76
C PRO A 178 12.93 -17.11 15.85
N SER A 179 12.89 -18.45 15.71
CA SER A 179 14.09 -19.30 15.76
C SER A 179 14.82 -19.39 14.41
N GLU A 180 14.16 -19.04 13.30
CA GLU A 180 14.77 -19.05 11.97
C GLU A 180 15.38 -17.69 11.64
N SER A 181 16.64 -17.66 11.26
CA SER A 181 17.26 -16.47 10.68
C SER A 181 16.60 -16.15 9.34
N PRO A 182 16.15 -14.90 9.10
CA PRO A 182 15.50 -14.54 7.85
C PRO A 182 16.44 -14.73 6.66
N ARG A 183 16.00 -15.47 5.66
CA ARG A 183 16.73 -15.59 4.40
C ARG A 183 16.74 -14.24 3.69
N GLN A 184 17.84 -13.92 3.04
CA GLN A 184 17.98 -12.70 2.27
C GLN A 184 18.08 -13.01 0.78
N TYR A 185 17.51 -12.15 -0.04
CA TYR A 185 17.50 -12.27 -1.49
C TYR A 185 17.94 -10.96 -2.13
N VAL A 186 18.81 -11.07 -3.14
CA VAL A 186 19.09 -9.95 -4.03
C VAL A 186 18.01 -9.94 -5.10
N VAL A 187 17.13 -8.94 -5.08
CA VAL A 187 15.94 -8.86 -5.92
C VAL A 187 16.09 -7.67 -6.88
N ARG A 188 15.71 -7.84 -8.14
CA ARG A 188 15.74 -6.75 -9.12
C ARG A 188 14.70 -5.69 -8.77
N LYS A 189 15.05 -4.41 -8.89
CA LYS A 189 14.13 -3.28 -8.63
C LYS A 189 12.96 -3.22 -9.61
N ARG A 190 13.17 -3.77 -10.83
CA ARG A 190 12.12 -3.78 -11.87
C ARG A 190 10.94 -4.65 -11.44
N VAL A 191 9.79 -4.01 -11.30
CA VAL A 191 8.51 -4.68 -11.03
C VAL A 191 8.02 -5.31 -12.34
N MET A 192 7.68 -6.60 -12.30
CA MET A 192 7.12 -7.34 -13.42
C MET A 192 5.60 -7.29 -13.41
N VAL A 193 5.01 -7.50 -12.24
CA VAL A 193 3.56 -7.41 -12.01
C VAL A 193 3.32 -6.70 -10.68
N SER A 194 2.37 -5.77 -10.66
CA SER A 194 1.92 -5.06 -9.45
C SER A 194 0.69 -5.76 -8.86
N GLY A 195 0.59 -5.75 -7.53
CA GLY A 195 -0.60 -6.20 -6.81
C GLY A 195 -1.86 -5.36 -7.06
N GLU A 196 -1.72 -4.19 -7.68
CA GLU A 196 -2.87 -3.37 -8.12
C GLU A 196 -3.75 -4.09 -9.15
N SER A 197 -3.17 -5.02 -9.92
CA SER A 197 -3.91 -5.87 -10.85
C SER A 197 -4.58 -7.08 -10.21
N LEU A 198 -4.52 -7.25 -8.88
CA LEU A 198 -5.20 -8.32 -8.16
C LEU A 198 -6.70 -8.06 -8.08
N VAL A 199 -7.49 -9.04 -8.48
CA VAL A 199 -8.96 -8.99 -8.37
C VAL A 199 -9.48 -9.86 -7.24
N ASP A 200 -8.75 -10.93 -6.87
CA ASP A 200 -9.16 -11.84 -5.81
C ASP A 200 -7.98 -12.49 -5.10
N SER A 201 -8.15 -12.81 -3.83
CA SER A 201 -7.21 -13.56 -3.03
C SER A 201 -7.95 -14.31 -1.92
N GLN A 202 -7.64 -15.60 -1.74
CA GLN A 202 -8.34 -16.45 -0.77
C GLN A 202 -7.34 -17.37 -0.06
N PRO A 203 -7.54 -17.63 1.26
CA PRO A 203 -6.80 -18.68 1.93
C PRO A 203 -7.29 -20.04 1.40
N THR A 204 -6.36 -20.93 1.13
CA THR A 204 -6.64 -22.30 0.68
C THR A 204 -5.60 -23.26 1.25
N PHE A 205 -5.72 -24.53 0.91
CA PHE A 205 -4.75 -25.56 1.30
C PHE A 205 -4.13 -26.17 0.04
N ASP A 206 -2.81 -26.30 0.07
CA ASP A 206 -2.05 -27.07 -0.91
C ASP A 206 -1.27 -28.15 -0.17
N GLN A 207 -1.49 -29.42 -0.53
CA GLN A 207 -0.89 -30.59 0.14
C GLN A 207 -1.00 -30.54 1.68
N GLY A 208 -2.15 -30.08 2.20
CA GLY A 208 -2.39 -29.96 3.64
C GLY A 208 -1.75 -28.75 4.32
N ARG A 209 -1.03 -27.89 3.59
CA ARG A 209 -0.42 -26.67 4.10
C ARG A 209 -1.25 -25.44 3.75
N PRO A 210 -1.46 -24.51 4.68
CA PRO A 210 -2.14 -23.25 4.37
C PRO A 210 -1.33 -22.43 3.36
N VAL A 211 -2.00 -21.99 2.30
CA VAL A 211 -1.44 -21.12 1.24
C VAL A 211 -2.44 -20.03 0.89
N VAL A 212 -2.03 -19.03 0.13
CA VAL A 212 -2.91 -17.97 -0.36
C VAL A 212 -3.00 -18.04 -1.86
N SER A 213 -4.19 -18.32 -2.39
CA SER A 213 -4.45 -18.21 -3.82
C SER A 213 -4.66 -16.75 -4.22
N PHE A 214 -4.30 -16.42 -5.45
CA PHE A 214 -4.54 -15.11 -6.01
C PHE A 214 -4.95 -15.20 -7.48
N ARG A 215 -5.64 -14.16 -7.96
CA ARG A 215 -6.03 -14.01 -9.36
C ARG A 215 -5.90 -12.56 -9.79
N PHE A 216 -5.29 -12.35 -10.95
CA PHE A 216 -5.15 -11.05 -11.59
C PHE A 216 -6.33 -10.74 -12.52
N ASP A 217 -6.50 -9.45 -12.83
CA ASP A 217 -7.30 -8.97 -13.95
C ASP A 217 -6.65 -9.33 -15.30
N SER A 218 -7.29 -8.99 -16.40
CA SER A 218 -6.80 -9.30 -17.75
C SER A 218 -5.43 -8.67 -18.05
N VAL A 219 -5.15 -7.48 -17.55
CA VAL A 219 -3.88 -6.77 -17.76
C VAL A 219 -2.76 -7.41 -16.95
N GLY A 220 -3.01 -7.69 -15.68
CA GLY A 220 -2.07 -8.38 -14.80
C GLY A 220 -1.80 -9.81 -15.26
N ALA A 221 -2.84 -10.54 -15.68
CA ALA A 221 -2.73 -11.89 -16.21
C ALA A 221 -1.81 -11.95 -17.45
N LYS A 222 -1.95 -11.00 -18.38
CA LYS A 222 -1.06 -10.90 -19.53
C LYS A 222 0.39 -10.62 -19.13
N LYS A 223 0.61 -9.66 -18.23
CA LYS A 223 1.97 -9.36 -17.72
C LYS A 223 2.57 -10.56 -17.00
N PHE A 224 1.77 -11.28 -16.22
CA PHE A 224 2.18 -12.46 -15.47
C PHE A 224 2.51 -13.63 -16.40
N ALA A 225 1.68 -13.86 -17.42
CA ALA A 225 1.94 -14.85 -18.48
C ALA A 225 3.22 -14.53 -19.24
N ASP A 226 3.42 -13.28 -19.66
CA ASP A 226 4.65 -12.83 -20.34
C ASP A 226 5.90 -12.98 -19.45
N ALA A 227 5.78 -12.67 -18.16
CA ALA A 227 6.87 -12.80 -17.22
C ALA A 227 7.24 -14.27 -16.98
N THR A 228 6.25 -15.15 -16.80
CA THR A 228 6.48 -16.56 -16.50
C THR A 228 6.94 -17.35 -17.72
N SER A 229 6.36 -17.12 -18.90
CA SER A 229 6.71 -17.85 -20.12
C SER A 229 8.16 -17.61 -20.59
N LYS A 230 8.66 -16.38 -20.41
CA LYS A 230 10.04 -16.01 -20.81
C LYS A 230 11.11 -16.34 -19.78
N ASN A 231 10.72 -16.81 -18.59
CA ASN A 231 11.63 -16.96 -17.44
C ASN A 231 11.37 -18.25 -16.65
N VAL A 232 11.02 -19.34 -17.32
CA VAL A 232 10.93 -20.67 -16.71
C VAL A 232 12.29 -21.04 -16.09
N GLY A 233 12.30 -21.67 -14.92
CA GLY A 233 13.52 -22.04 -14.18
C GLY A 233 14.10 -20.88 -13.34
N ARG A 234 13.49 -19.71 -13.31
CA ARG A 234 13.98 -18.57 -12.51
C ARG A 234 13.16 -18.38 -11.25
N LEU A 235 13.83 -17.89 -10.20
CA LEU A 235 13.17 -17.52 -8.94
C LEU A 235 12.37 -16.21 -9.15
N PHE A 236 11.10 -16.25 -8.76
CA PHE A 236 10.17 -15.14 -8.88
C PHE A 236 9.68 -14.72 -7.50
N ALA A 237 10.31 -13.69 -6.96
CA ALA A 237 10.02 -13.21 -5.61
C ALA A 237 8.69 -12.45 -5.56
N ILE A 238 7.87 -12.81 -4.59
CA ILE A 238 6.66 -12.11 -4.17
C ILE A 238 7.05 -11.22 -3.01
N VAL A 239 7.06 -9.91 -3.24
CA VAL A 239 7.49 -8.90 -2.26
C VAL A 239 6.26 -8.15 -1.76
N LEU A 240 6.09 -8.08 -0.45
CA LEU A 240 5.03 -7.35 0.24
C LEU A 240 5.67 -6.34 1.21
N ASP A 241 5.35 -5.06 1.03
CA ASP A 241 5.87 -3.97 1.89
C ASP A 241 7.40 -4.02 2.07
N GLY A 242 8.14 -4.35 1.00
CA GLY A 242 9.60 -4.41 1.02
C GLY A 242 10.20 -5.69 1.59
N LYS A 243 9.39 -6.69 1.97
CA LYS A 243 9.85 -8.00 2.44
C LYS A 243 9.46 -9.10 1.46
N VAL A 244 10.32 -10.09 1.28
CA VAL A 244 10.03 -11.26 0.45
C VAL A 244 9.13 -12.21 1.24
N ILE A 245 7.92 -12.45 0.76
CA ILE A 245 7.02 -13.46 1.34
C ILE A 245 7.40 -14.86 0.87
N SER A 246 7.66 -14.99 -0.43
CA SER A 246 8.02 -16.25 -1.08
C SER A 246 8.81 -15.95 -2.35
N ALA A 247 9.69 -16.85 -2.73
CA ALA A 247 10.45 -16.75 -3.97
C ALA A 247 10.47 -18.12 -4.69
N PRO A 248 9.30 -18.58 -5.21
CA PRO A 248 9.22 -19.85 -5.93
C PRO A 248 9.99 -19.81 -7.25
N GLU A 249 10.43 -20.97 -7.70
CA GLU A 249 10.90 -21.18 -9.05
C GLU A 249 9.72 -21.32 -10.02
N ILE A 250 9.79 -20.66 -11.16
CA ILE A 250 8.78 -20.79 -12.21
C ILE A 250 8.94 -22.15 -12.89
N GLN A 251 8.06 -23.08 -12.59
CA GLN A 251 8.07 -24.45 -13.14
C GLN A 251 7.63 -24.49 -14.60
N SER A 252 6.62 -23.69 -14.94
CA SER A 252 6.03 -23.61 -16.28
C SER A 252 5.40 -22.24 -16.51
N SER A 253 5.03 -21.95 -17.76
CA SER A 253 4.28 -20.72 -18.08
C SER A 253 2.91 -20.74 -17.46
N ILE A 254 2.49 -19.64 -16.80
CA ILE A 254 1.21 -19.50 -16.15
C ILE A 254 0.35 -18.52 -16.96
N LEU A 255 -0.48 -19.05 -17.86
CA LEU A 255 -1.29 -18.25 -18.77
C LEU A 255 -2.60 -17.74 -18.15
N GLY A 256 -3.11 -18.42 -17.14
CA GLY A 256 -4.41 -18.12 -16.52
C GLY A 256 -4.42 -16.96 -15.55
N GLY A 257 -3.26 -16.31 -15.29
CA GLY A 257 -3.17 -15.18 -14.38
C GLY A 257 -3.53 -15.49 -12.91
N SER A 258 -3.53 -16.76 -12.53
CA SER A 258 -3.78 -17.23 -11.15
C SER A 258 -2.57 -17.97 -10.63
N GLY A 259 -2.40 -17.97 -9.30
CA GLY A 259 -1.32 -18.70 -8.66
C GLY A 259 -1.56 -18.85 -7.16
N ILE A 260 -0.61 -19.48 -6.51
CA ILE A 260 -0.60 -19.64 -5.06
C ILE A 260 0.68 -19.03 -4.47
N ILE A 261 0.52 -18.40 -3.33
CA ILE A 261 1.63 -17.91 -2.50
C ILE A 261 1.87 -18.99 -1.44
N THR A 262 3.02 -19.65 -1.55
CA THR A 262 3.48 -20.64 -0.58
C THR A 262 4.38 -19.97 0.46
N GLY A 263 4.44 -20.52 1.66
CA GLY A 263 5.28 -20.02 2.75
C GLY A 263 4.95 -20.72 4.06
N SER A 264 5.60 -20.33 5.15
CA SER A 264 5.32 -20.84 6.50
C SER A 264 4.06 -20.20 7.07
N PHE A 265 2.88 -20.41 6.43
CA PHE A 265 1.62 -19.83 6.87
C PHE A 265 0.93 -20.69 7.92
N THR A 266 0.36 -20.03 8.92
CA THR A 266 -0.75 -20.58 9.71
C THR A 266 -2.06 -20.27 9.00
N VAL A 267 -3.15 -20.96 9.35
CA VAL A 267 -4.48 -20.67 8.81
C VAL A 267 -4.85 -19.19 9.01
N GLN A 268 -4.55 -18.65 10.18
CA GLN A 268 -4.83 -17.26 10.50
C GLN A 268 -4.00 -16.30 9.65
N SER A 269 -2.69 -16.55 9.51
CA SER A 269 -1.81 -15.65 8.74
C SER A 269 -2.09 -15.71 7.24
N ALA A 270 -2.53 -16.86 6.71
CA ALA A 270 -3.00 -16.99 5.33
C ALA A 270 -4.30 -16.17 5.12
N ASN A 271 -5.23 -16.26 6.08
CA ASN A 271 -6.44 -15.45 6.05
C ASN A 271 -6.12 -13.94 6.13
N ASP A 272 -5.26 -13.53 7.05
CA ASP A 272 -4.86 -12.12 7.19
C ASP A 272 -4.20 -11.58 5.91
N LEU A 273 -3.32 -12.36 5.29
CA LEU A 273 -2.71 -11.98 4.02
C LEU A 273 -3.76 -11.87 2.90
N SER A 274 -4.69 -12.81 2.81
CA SER A 274 -5.76 -12.76 1.80
C SER A 274 -6.66 -11.55 1.96
N VAL A 275 -7.00 -11.17 3.20
CA VAL A 275 -7.75 -9.94 3.53
C VAL A 275 -6.99 -8.72 3.05
N LEU A 276 -5.69 -8.62 3.36
CA LEU A 276 -4.84 -7.50 2.95
C LEU A 276 -4.76 -7.36 1.43
N LEU A 277 -4.55 -8.47 0.73
CA LEU A 277 -4.42 -8.48 -0.73
C LEU A 277 -5.74 -8.15 -1.43
N ARG A 278 -6.86 -8.69 -0.94
CA ARG A 278 -8.20 -8.44 -1.51
C ARG A 278 -8.67 -7.01 -1.27
N ALA A 279 -8.39 -6.45 -0.09
CA ALA A 279 -8.73 -5.06 0.21
C ALA A 279 -7.89 -4.05 -0.59
N GLY A 280 -6.69 -4.46 -1.03
CA GLY A 280 -5.76 -3.64 -1.79
C GLY A 280 -4.75 -2.89 -0.93
N ALA A 281 -3.80 -2.25 -1.63
CA ALA A 281 -2.72 -1.50 -1.01
C ALA A 281 -3.16 -0.11 -0.59
N LEU A 282 -2.79 0.29 0.63
CA LEU A 282 -2.95 1.66 1.10
C LEU A 282 -2.04 2.61 0.29
N PRO A 283 -2.52 3.79 -0.09
CA PRO A 283 -1.70 4.78 -0.81
C PRO A 283 -0.55 5.33 0.04
N ALA A 284 -0.72 5.33 1.36
CA ALA A 284 0.30 5.72 2.34
C ALA A 284 0.18 4.84 3.59
N PRO A 285 1.29 4.64 4.35
CA PRO A 285 1.24 3.92 5.60
C PRO A 285 0.41 4.70 6.64
N LEU A 286 -0.43 3.98 7.39
CA LEU A 286 -1.19 4.53 8.50
C LEU A 286 -0.39 4.41 9.80
N LYS A 287 -0.34 5.49 10.57
CA LYS A 287 0.25 5.52 11.90
C LYS A 287 -0.85 5.71 12.94
N ILE A 288 -0.87 4.86 13.95
CA ILE A 288 -1.80 5.00 15.08
C ILE A 288 -1.31 6.17 15.93
N LEU A 289 -2.14 7.19 16.05
CA LEU A 289 -1.84 8.39 16.85
C LEU A 289 -2.40 8.25 18.28
N GLU A 290 -3.60 7.70 18.40
CA GLU A 290 -4.30 7.54 19.67
C GLU A 290 -5.10 6.25 19.63
N GLU A 291 -5.16 5.55 20.76
CA GLU A 291 -5.99 4.38 20.99
C GLU A 291 -6.76 4.56 22.27
N ARG A 292 -8.08 4.35 22.21
CA ARG A 292 -8.95 4.32 23.38
C ARG A 292 -9.73 3.04 23.40
N THR A 293 -9.54 2.23 24.42
CA THR A 293 -10.32 1.02 24.63
C THR A 293 -11.32 1.27 25.75
N VAL A 294 -12.59 1.11 25.45
CA VAL A 294 -13.65 1.12 26.45
C VAL A 294 -13.86 -0.32 26.91
N GLY A 295 -13.46 -0.60 28.14
CA GLY A 295 -13.58 -1.95 28.71
C GLY A 295 -15.05 -2.38 28.83
N PRO A 296 -15.34 -3.69 28.80
CA PRO A 296 -16.68 -4.24 28.98
C PRO A 296 -17.24 -3.96 30.36
N ASP A 297 -16.39 -3.59 31.34
CA ASP A 297 -16.78 -3.37 32.75
C ASP A 297 -17.72 -2.17 32.92
N LEU A 298 -17.55 -1.11 32.15
CA LEU A 298 -18.47 0.05 32.17
C LEU A 298 -19.90 -0.32 31.71
N GLY A 299 -20.02 -1.26 30.77
CA GLY A 299 -21.31 -1.79 30.37
C GLY A 299 -21.89 -2.79 31.35
N ALA A 300 -21.06 -3.63 31.95
CA ALA A 300 -21.48 -4.62 32.93
C ALA A 300 -22.06 -3.98 34.23
N ASP A 301 -21.43 -2.93 34.73
CA ASP A 301 -21.90 -2.20 35.90
C ASP A 301 -23.24 -1.49 35.64
N SER A 302 -23.39 -0.87 34.46
CA SER A 302 -24.67 -0.24 34.07
C SER A 302 -25.80 -1.27 33.91
N ILE A 303 -25.50 -2.43 33.29
CA ILE A 303 -26.47 -3.53 33.16
C ILE A 303 -26.83 -4.10 34.55
N ARG A 304 -25.86 -4.26 35.45
CA ARG A 304 -26.09 -4.75 36.78
C ARG A 304 -26.95 -3.76 37.60
N ALA A 305 -26.62 -2.49 37.55
CA ALA A 305 -27.41 -1.44 38.19
C ALA A 305 -28.84 -1.38 37.61
N GLY A 306 -29.01 -1.49 36.28
CA GLY A 306 -30.30 -1.55 35.63
C GLY A 306 -31.14 -2.77 36.03
N LYS A 307 -30.54 -3.95 36.16
CA LYS A 307 -31.22 -5.16 36.61
C LYS A 307 -31.68 -5.04 38.07
N ILE A 308 -30.86 -4.47 38.96
CA ILE A 308 -31.21 -4.24 40.33
C ILE A 308 -32.37 -3.22 40.45
N ALA A 309 -32.27 -2.10 39.72
CA ALA A 309 -33.33 -1.09 39.69
C ALA A 309 -34.66 -1.63 39.15
N SER A 310 -34.61 -2.43 38.05
CA SER A 310 -35.82 -3.08 37.52
C SER A 310 -36.43 -4.09 38.46
N GLY A 311 -35.59 -4.87 39.16
CA GLY A 311 -36.05 -5.80 40.19
C GLY A 311 -36.72 -5.09 41.38
N LEU A 312 -36.13 -4.02 41.88
CA LEU A 312 -36.69 -3.19 42.94
C LEU A 312 -38.01 -2.54 42.52
N ALA A 313 -38.09 -1.98 41.33
CA ALA A 313 -39.30 -1.41 40.76
C ALA A 313 -40.43 -2.45 40.67
N PHE A 314 -40.11 -3.67 40.20
CA PHE A 314 -41.08 -4.75 40.11
C PHE A 314 -41.61 -5.16 41.49
N VAL A 315 -40.76 -5.28 42.51
CA VAL A 315 -41.17 -5.61 43.91
C VAL A 315 -42.06 -4.50 44.48
N LEU A 316 -41.70 -3.22 44.26
CA LEU A 316 -42.54 -2.07 44.71
C LEU A 316 -43.92 -2.07 44.06
N VAL A 317 -44.02 -2.36 42.79
CA VAL A 317 -45.30 -2.45 42.08
C VAL A 317 -46.14 -3.62 42.64
N MET A 318 -45.52 -4.79 42.88
CA MET A 318 -46.22 -5.94 43.50
C MET A 318 -46.75 -5.63 44.85
N VAL A 319 -45.97 -4.97 45.73
CA VAL A 319 -46.37 -4.54 47.06
C VAL A 319 -47.51 -3.54 46.97
N PHE A 320 -47.41 -2.58 46.07
CA PHE A 320 -48.47 -1.57 45.84
C PHE A 320 -49.79 -2.21 45.37
N MET A 321 -49.75 -3.21 44.52
CA MET A 321 -50.93 -3.92 44.02
C MET A 321 -51.55 -4.86 45.06
N ALA A 322 -50.78 -5.28 46.07
CA ALA A 322 -51.23 -6.17 47.13
C ALA A 322 -51.84 -5.40 48.35
N MET A 323 -51.62 -4.09 48.45
CA MET A 323 -52.24 -3.20 49.42
C MET A 323 -53.55 -2.60 48.90
#